data_4a91f56e6d7ab630ce332779f035c20e
#
_entry.id   4a91f56e6d7ab630ce332779f035c20e
#
_cell.length_a   1.000
_cell.length_b   1.000
_cell.length_c   1.000
_cell.angle_alpha   90.00
_cell.angle_beta   90.00
_cell.angle_gamma   90.00
#
_symmetry.space_group_name_H-M   'P 1'
#
loop_
_entity.id
_entity.type
_entity.pdbx_description
1 polymer ?
#
loop_
_entity_poly.entity_id
_entity_poly.type
_entity_poly.pdbx_seq_one_letter_code
_entity_poly.pdbx_strand_id
1 'polypeptide(L)'
;DDNELLKGLPKVKVECTWIPWTYDRLAFRSGYGAGIESPGWYHYLWHHPEDDGTLWVSRIASLLRQKNMDISVAHVIETVRLAQVTAALRDLPYPSLNEYNEAVTTVMGFGDDILLQIIKEELIISNRLGSVPDDVPKVPLLVDVEKIQKRLRVPFTAEIKEQILDLRKPNDLERSIFFHRLQLLGI
;
A
#
# COMPACT_ATOMS: atom_id res chain seq x y z
N ASP A 1 -28.73 -16.49 -24.34
CA ASP A 1 -27.31 -16.37 -24.72
C ASP A 1 -26.88 -14.91 -24.57
N ASP A 2 -25.90 -14.63 -23.68
CA ASP A 2 -25.44 -13.27 -23.35
C ASP A 2 -24.99 -12.51 -24.62
N ASN A 3 -24.46 -13.22 -25.61
CA ASN A 3 -24.08 -12.65 -26.89
C ASN A 3 -25.25 -12.15 -27.73
N GLU A 4 -26.45 -12.69 -27.56
CA GLU A 4 -27.65 -12.19 -28.22
C GLU A 4 -28.18 -10.90 -27.59
N LEU A 5 -28.10 -10.80 -26.27
CA LEU A 5 -28.46 -9.59 -25.51
C LEU A 5 -27.54 -8.40 -25.89
N LEU A 6 -26.26 -8.67 -26.18
CA LEU A 6 -25.29 -7.64 -26.56
C LEU A 6 -25.45 -7.14 -28.01
N LYS A 7 -26.05 -7.93 -28.92
CA LYS A 7 -26.18 -7.58 -30.36
C LYS A 7 -27.07 -6.37 -30.63
N GLY A 8 -27.98 -6.04 -29.73
CA GLY A 8 -28.91 -4.90 -29.88
C GLY A 8 -28.48 -3.60 -29.21
N LEU A 9 -27.34 -3.60 -28.50
CA LEU A 9 -26.92 -2.43 -27.75
C LEU A 9 -26.24 -1.38 -28.66
N PRO A 10 -26.48 -0.07 -28.42
CA PRO A 10 -25.79 0.97 -29.16
C PRO A 10 -24.29 0.92 -28.85
N LYS A 11 -23.47 0.95 -29.91
CA LYS A 11 -22.00 1.01 -29.75
C LYS A 11 -21.60 2.42 -29.32
N VAL A 12 -21.18 2.57 -28.07
CA VAL A 12 -20.62 3.82 -27.54
C VAL A 12 -19.10 3.69 -27.49
N LYS A 13 -18.39 4.69 -28.02
CA LYS A 13 -16.94 4.75 -27.88
C LYS A 13 -16.62 5.06 -26.42
N VAL A 14 -16.05 4.10 -25.71
CA VAL A 14 -15.62 4.25 -24.32
C VAL A 14 -14.10 4.20 -24.29
N GLU A 15 -13.48 5.16 -23.64
CA GLU A 15 -12.06 5.16 -23.35
C GLU A 15 -11.88 4.68 -21.91
N CYS A 16 -11.14 3.60 -21.73
CA CYS A 16 -10.85 3.01 -20.42
C CYS A 16 -9.37 3.13 -20.13
N THR A 17 -9.05 3.36 -18.87
CA THR A 17 -7.67 3.34 -18.38
C THR A 17 -7.63 2.63 -17.04
N TRP A 18 -6.45 2.16 -16.66
CA TRP A 18 -6.22 1.61 -15.33
C TRP A 18 -5.63 2.69 -14.43
N ILE A 19 -6.10 2.72 -13.19
CA ILE A 19 -5.60 3.62 -12.17
C ILE A 19 -4.87 2.77 -11.13
N PRO A 20 -3.62 3.11 -10.77
CA PRO A 20 -2.95 2.40 -9.68
C PRO A 20 -3.69 2.68 -8.37
N TRP A 21 -3.97 1.62 -7.61
CA TRP A 21 -4.60 1.72 -6.30
C TRP A 21 -3.54 1.61 -5.21
N THR A 22 -3.71 2.39 -4.14
CA THR A 22 -2.98 2.18 -2.91
C THR A 22 -3.64 1.06 -2.10
N TYR A 23 -2.87 0.35 -1.31
CA TYR A 23 -3.40 -0.69 -0.42
C TYR A 23 -4.36 -0.11 0.62
N ASP A 24 -4.13 1.10 1.06
CA ASP A 24 -5.06 1.84 1.91
C ASP A 24 -6.44 1.99 1.24
N ARG A 25 -6.48 2.35 -0.04
CA ARG A 25 -7.74 2.41 -0.80
C ARG A 25 -8.41 1.05 -0.96
N LEU A 26 -7.64 -0.03 -1.11
CA LEU A 26 -8.19 -1.39 -1.15
C LEU A 26 -8.82 -1.79 0.18
N ALA A 27 -8.28 -1.31 1.31
CA ALA A 27 -8.78 -1.61 2.64
C ALA A 27 -10.06 -0.83 3.01
N PHE A 28 -10.40 0.24 2.30
CA PHE A 28 -11.60 1.03 2.58
C PHE A 28 -12.89 0.22 2.39
N ARG A 29 -13.76 0.25 3.40
CA ARG A 29 -15.06 -0.45 3.38
C ARG A 29 -16.19 0.39 2.76
N SER A 30 -16.00 1.68 2.55
CA SER A 30 -17.02 2.60 2.03
C SER A 30 -16.58 3.25 0.72
N GLY A 31 -17.54 3.64 -0.11
CA GLY A 31 -17.29 4.24 -1.41
C GLY A 31 -16.72 3.25 -2.42
N TYR A 32 -15.63 3.60 -3.09
CA TYR A 32 -14.98 2.77 -4.10
C TYR A 32 -13.92 1.80 -3.53
N GLY A 33 -13.88 1.61 -2.20
CA GLY A 33 -12.97 0.66 -1.58
C GLY A 33 -13.41 -0.79 -1.82
N ALA A 34 -12.46 -1.71 -1.98
CA ALA A 34 -12.75 -3.14 -2.17
C ALA A 34 -13.04 -3.87 -0.85
N GLY A 35 -12.80 -3.24 0.31
CA GLY A 35 -13.03 -3.83 1.63
C GLY A 35 -12.08 -4.96 1.98
N ILE A 36 -10.90 -5.02 1.37
CA ILE A 36 -9.88 -6.03 1.68
C ILE A 36 -9.16 -5.62 2.95
N GLU A 37 -9.39 -6.34 4.05
CA GLU A 37 -8.91 -5.91 5.39
C GLU A 37 -7.39 -5.96 5.56
N SER A 38 -6.69 -6.79 4.77
CA SER A 38 -5.25 -7.06 4.96
C SER A 38 -4.49 -7.22 3.64
N PRO A 39 -4.49 -6.19 2.76
CA PRO A 39 -3.85 -6.31 1.45
C PRO A 39 -2.34 -6.54 1.54
N GLY A 40 -1.64 -5.96 2.52
CA GLY A 40 -0.22 -6.18 2.75
C GLY A 40 0.11 -7.61 3.20
N TRP A 41 -0.76 -8.22 4.02
CA TRP A 41 -0.64 -9.61 4.40
C TRP A 41 -0.81 -10.56 3.20
N TYR A 42 -1.84 -10.36 2.35
CA TYR A 42 -2.03 -11.17 1.14
C TYR A 42 -0.88 -11.00 0.16
N HIS A 43 -0.36 -9.78 0.03
CA HIS A 43 0.83 -9.54 -0.78
C HIS A 43 2.05 -10.30 -0.24
N TYR A 44 2.22 -10.33 1.08
CA TYR A 44 3.30 -11.08 1.71
C TYR A 44 3.17 -12.58 1.43
N LEU A 45 2.00 -13.18 1.64
CA LEU A 45 1.76 -14.61 1.39
C LEU A 45 2.04 -14.98 -0.08
N TRP A 46 1.63 -14.13 -1.01
CA TRP A 46 1.86 -14.36 -2.44
C TRP A 46 3.35 -14.42 -2.80
N HIS A 47 4.18 -13.60 -2.18
CA HIS A 47 5.61 -13.53 -2.48
C HIS A 47 6.47 -14.46 -1.63
N HIS A 48 5.92 -15.01 -0.55
CA HIS A 48 6.64 -15.87 0.40
C HIS A 48 5.80 -17.09 0.77
N PRO A 49 5.39 -17.93 -0.21
CA PRO A 49 4.48 -19.05 0.03
C PRO A 49 5.10 -20.14 0.92
N GLU A 50 6.43 -20.23 0.97
CA GLU A 50 7.18 -21.24 1.74
C GLU A 50 7.60 -20.75 3.13
N ASP A 51 7.26 -19.52 3.51
CA ASP A 51 7.65 -18.99 4.82
C ASP A 51 6.76 -19.57 5.93
N ASP A 52 7.41 -20.01 7.01
CA ASP A 52 6.76 -20.52 8.23
C ASP A 52 6.26 -19.41 9.18
N GLY A 53 6.26 -18.17 8.73
CA GLY A 53 5.94 -16.96 9.50
C GLY A 53 7.14 -16.28 10.13
N THR A 54 8.33 -16.89 10.07
CA THR A 54 9.54 -16.29 10.63
C THR A 54 9.88 -14.96 9.97
N LEU A 55 9.77 -14.87 8.64
CA LEU A 55 10.03 -13.62 7.92
C LEU A 55 8.97 -12.57 8.23
N TRP A 56 7.70 -12.95 8.33
CA TRP A 56 6.63 -12.02 8.71
C TRP A 56 6.87 -11.40 10.08
N VAL A 57 7.10 -12.22 11.10
CA VAL A 57 7.38 -11.77 12.47
C VAL A 57 8.68 -10.95 12.53
N SER A 58 9.69 -11.30 11.73
CA SER A 58 10.94 -10.53 11.63
C SER A 58 10.70 -9.12 11.04
N ARG A 59 9.79 -8.98 10.08
CA ARG A 59 9.37 -7.66 9.54
C ARG A 59 8.67 -6.84 10.61
N ILE A 60 7.76 -7.45 11.38
CA ILE A 60 7.12 -6.81 12.53
C ILE A 60 8.16 -6.34 13.54
N ALA A 61 9.09 -7.20 13.94
CA ALA A 61 10.16 -6.86 14.87
C ALA A 61 11.03 -5.70 14.34
N SER A 62 11.32 -5.68 13.04
CA SER A 62 12.09 -4.61 12.41
C SER A 62 11.32 -3.28 12.43
N LEU A 63 10.03 -3.29 12.14
CA LEU A 63 9.17 -2.10 12.25
C LEU A 63 9.14 -1.57 13.69
N LEU A 64 8.92 -2.43 14.67
CA LEU A 64 8.85 -2.02 16.07
C LEU A 64 10.17 -1.44 16.58
N ARG A 65 11.33 -2.01 16.15
CA ARG A 65 12.65 -1.43 16.45
C ARG A 65 12.84 -0.05 15.84
N GLN A 66 12.33 0.19 14.62
CA GLN A 66 12.36 1.53 14.01
C GLN A 66 11.52 2.55 14.78
N LYS A 67 10.50 2.09 15.52
CA LYS A 67 9.71 2.90 16.46
C LYS A 67 10.33 2.97 17.87
N ASN A 68 11.62 2.64 18.02
CA ASN A 68 12.39 2.66 19.26
C ASN A 68 11.88 1.67 20.33
N MET A 69 11.30 0.56 19.92
CA MET A 69 10.89 -0.50 20.83
C MET A 69 11.99 -1.55 20.96
N ASP A 70 12.22 -2.04 22.18
CA ASP A 70 13.26 -3.03 22.45
C ASP A 70 12.75 -4.45 22.17
N ILE A 71 12.82 -4.86 20.91
CA ILE A 71 12.42 -6.19 20.44
C ILE A 71 13.64 -7.05 20.18
N SER A 72 13.82 -8.09 20.98
CA SER A 72 14.93 -9.05 20.85
C SER A 72 14.64 -10.16 19.83
N VAL A 73 15.67 -10.93 19.47
CA VAL A 73 15.50 -12.14 18.64
C VAL A 73 14.67 -13.20 19.37
N ALA A 74 14.77 -13.27 20.70
CA ALA A 74 13.97 -14.19 21.50
C ALA A 74 12.46 -13.90 21.35
N HIS A 75 12.06 -12.62 21.32
CA HIS A 75 10.66 -12.24 21.06
C HIS A 75 10.19 -12.75 19.70
N VAL A 76 11.01 -12.70 18.64
CA VAL A 76 10.66 -13.23 17.31
C VAL A 76 10.43 -14.75 17.39
N ILE A 77 11.34 -15.49 17.99
CA ILE A 77 11.26 -16.95 18.12
C ILE A 77 10.00 -17.35 18.90
N GLU A 78 9.77 -16.72 20.05
CA GLU A 78 8.61 -17.06 20.91
C GLU A 78 7.28 -16.65 20.23
N THR A 79 7.24 -15.57 19.48
CA THR A 79 6.04 -15.17 18.73
C THR A 79 5.68 -16.20 17.65
N VAL A 80 6.67 -16.67 16.87
CA VAL A 80 6.43 -17.71 15.86
C VAL A 80 5.95 -19.01 16.51
N ARG A 81 6.62 -19.44 17.58
CA ARG A 81 6.21 -20.64 18.33
C ARG A 81 4.80 -20.53 18.89
N LEU A 82 4.48 -19.41 19.52
CA LEU A 82 3.14 -19.20 20.09
C LEU A 82 2.07 -19.21 18.99
N ALA A 83 2.29 -18.55 17.86
CA ALA A 83 1.37 -18.58 16.73
C ALA A 83 1.14 -20.01 16.22
N GLN A 84 2.21 -20.80 16.06
CA GLN A 84 2.13 -22.22 15.64
C GLN A 84 1.35 -23.08 16.63
N VAL A 85 1.60 -22.92 17.92
CA VAL A 85 0.86 -23.66 18.97
C VAL A 85 -0.61 -23.26 18.98
N THR A 86 -0.90 -21.95 18.86
CA THR A 86 -2.29 -21.48 18.82
C THR A 86 -3.03 -22.01 17.59
N ALA A 87 -2.38 -22.06 16.43
CA ALA A 87 -2.94 -22.67 15.22
C ALA A 87 -3.22 -24.17 15.42
N ALA A 88 -2.28 -24.91 16.00
CA ALA A 88 -2.46 -26.32 16.29
C ALA A 88 -3.62 -26.59 17.27
N LEU A 89 -3.79 -25.74 18.29
CA LEU A 89 -4.93 -25.83 19.22
C LEU A 89 -6.30 -25.54 18.56
N ARG A 90 -6.28 -24.85 17.41
CA ARG A 90 -7.48 -24.54 16.62
C ARG A 90 -7.67 -25.45 15.41
N ASP A 91 -6.91 -26.55 15.34
CA ASP A 91 -6.91 -27.49 14.21
C ASP A 91 -6.63 -26.80 12.85
N LEU A 92 -5.84 -25.73 12.85
CA LEU A 92 -5.40 -25.04 11.64
C LEU A 92 -4.08 -25.62 11.13
N PRO A 93 -3.91 -25.85 9.81
CA PRO A 93 -2.67 -26.40 9.25
C PRO A 93 -1.49 -25.43 9.35
N TYR A 94 -1.78 -24.13 9.36
CA TYR A 94 -0.80 -23.04 9.49
C TYR A 94 -1.40 -21.87 10.26
N PRO A 95 -0.57 -21.04 10.96
CA PRO A 95 -1.04 -19.83 11.58
C PRO A 95 -1.59 -18.85 10.54
N SER A 96 -2.74 -18.27 10.80
CA SER A 96 -3.31 -17.16 10.04
C SER A 96 -2.83 -15.82 10.61
N LEU A 97 -3.23 -14.72 9.99
CA LEU A 97 -2.94 -13.38 10.50
C LEU A 97 -3.42 -13.19 11.96
N ASN A 98 -4.53 -13.82 12.33
CA ASN A 98 -5.07 -13.72 13.69
C ASN A 98 -4.15 -14.33 14.72
N GLU A 99 -3.64 -15.56 14.47
CA GLU A 99 -2.71 -16.23 15.37
C GLU A 99 -1.41 -15.43 15.53
N TYR A 100 -0.89 -14.83 14.43
CA TYR A 100 0.26 -13.95 14.52
C TYR A 100 -0.03 -12.68 15.31
N ASN A 101 -1.19 -12.05 15.14
CA ASN A 101 -1.55 -10.84 15.88
C ASN A 101 -1.69 -11.13 17.38
N GLU A 102 -2.36 -12.22 17.76
CA GLU A 102 -2.48 -12.65 19.16
C GLU A 102 -1.09 -12.95 19.79
N ALA A 103 -0.24 -13.64 19.04
CA ALA A 103 1.11 -13.94 19.52
C ALA A 103 1.98 -12.67 19.66
N VAL A 104 1.90 -11.74 18.71
CA VAL A 104 2.61 -10.45 18.77
C VAL A 104 2.12 -9.62 19.97
N THR A 105 0.82 -9.51 20.17
CA THR A 105 0.26 -8.79 21.33
C THR A 105 0.76 -9.39 22.64
N THR A 106 0.79 -10.72 22.73
CA THR A 106 1.21 -11.42 23.95
C THR A 106 2.70 -11.25 24.22
N VAL A 107 3.55 -11.50 23.22
CA VAL A 107 5.01 -11.61 23.39
C VAL A 107 5.71 -10.27 23.27
N MET A 108 5.33 -9.44 22.29
CA MET A 108 5.98 -8.16 22.00
C MET A 108 5.23 -6.97 22.62
N GLY A 109 3.90 -7.08 22.75
CA GLY A 109 3.04 -6.02 23.28
C GLY A 109 2.76 -6.14 24.78
N PHE A 110 3.16 -7.25 25.42
CA PHE A 110 2.84 -7.52 26.81
C PHE A 110 1.34 -7.34 27.14
N GLY A 111 0.48 -7.64 26.15
CA GLY A 111 -0.98 -7.50 26.25
C GLY A 111 -1.53 -6.14 25.82
N ASP A 112 -0.71 -5.23 25.32
CA ASP A 112 -1.16 -3.92 24.79
C ASP A 112 -1.44 -3.99 23.28
N ASP A 113 -2.66 -3.61 22.90
CA ASP A 113 -3.12 -3.63 21.51
C ASP A 113 -2.64 -2.42 20.67
N ILE A 114 -2.02 -1.41 21.28
CA ILE A 114 -1.51 -0.23 20.58
C ILE A 114 -0.51 -0.63 19.47
N LEU A 115 0.31 -1.65 19.74
CA LEU A 115 1.25 -2.18 18.77
C LEU A 115 0.57 -2.72 17.52
N LEU A 116 -0.58 -3.38 17.68
CA LEU A 116 -1.31 -3.93 16.54
C LEU A 116 -1.80 -2.83 15.60
N GLN A 117 -2.11 -1.65 16.11
CA GLN A 117 -2.51 -0.54 15.26
C GLN A 117 -1.38 -0.07 14.35
N ILE A 118 -0.17 0.06 14.90
CA ILE A 118 1.03 0.42 14.11
C ILE A 118 1.31 -0.65 13.05
N ILE A 119 1.26 -1.93 13.44
CA ILE A 119 1.49 -3.06 12.54
C ILE A 119 0.41 -3.11 11.46
N LYS A 120 -0.85 -2.83 11.82
CA LYS A 120 -1.97 -2.81 10.90
C LYS A 120 -1.78 -1.76 9.81
N GLU A 121 -1.43 -0.55 10.16
CA GLU A 121 -1.25 0.55 9.22
C GLU A 121 -0.02 0.35 8.32
N GLU A 122 1.11 -0.05 8.90
CA GLU A 122 2.40 -0.09 8.19
C GLU A 122 2.67 -1.40 7.43
N LEU A 123 2.13 -2.54 7.91
CA LEU A 123 2.41 -3.85 7.34
C LEU A 123 1.17 -4.60 6.85
N ILE A 124 0.09 -4.66 7.66
CA ILE A 124 -1.10 -5.46 7.32
C ILE A 124 -1.88 -4.80 6.19
N ILE A 125 -2.08 -3.49 6.25
CA ILE A 125 -2.63 -2.69 5.16
C ILE A 125 -1.49 -2.30 4.23
N SER A 126 -0.49 -1.60 4.76
CA SER A 126 0.66 -1.07 4.03
C SER A 126 0.30 0.10 3.10
N ASN A 127 1.27 0.97 2.85
CA ASN A 127 1.11 2.13 1.96
C ASN A 127 1.62 1.85 0.53
N ARG A 128 1.54 0.61 0.06
CA ARG A 128 2.02 0.27 -1.28
C ARG A 128 1.08 0.82 -2.34
N LEU A 129 1.70 1.37 -3.37
CA LEU A 129 1.02 1.77 -4.59
C LEU A 129 1.14 0.63 -5.61
N GLY A 130 0.04 0.25 -6.24
CA GLY A 130 0.05 -0.64 -7.39
C GLY A 130 0.78 -0.01 -8.56
N SER A 131 1.18 -0.82 -9.51
CA SER A 131 1.78 -0.37 -10.77
C SER A 131 0.83 -0.65 -11.94
N VAL A 132 0.82 0.26 -12.89
CA VAL A 132 0.10 0.08 -14.16
C VAL A 132 1.14 -0.10 -15.26
N PRO A 133 1.02 -1.13 -16.13
CA PRO A 133 1.93 -1.31 -17.25
C PRO A 133 1.97 -0.09 -18.18
N ASP A 134 3.12 0.16 -18.79
CA ASP A 134 3.33 1.35 -19.63
C ASP A 134 2.53 1.34 -20.93
N ASP A 135 2.10 0.17 -21.38
CA ASP A 135 1.28 -0.04 -22.58
C ASP A 135 -0.21 0.28 -22.39
N VAL A 136 -0.65 0.51 -21.16
CA VAL A 136 -2.03 0.90 -20.86
C VAL A 136 -2.25 2.36 -21.25
N PRO A 137 -3.34 2.69 -21.97
CA PRO A 137 -3.68 4.07 -22.32
C PRO A 137 -3.79 4.93 -21.04
N LYS A 138 -3.05 6.03 -21.02
CA LYS A 138 -3.10 6.98 -19.90
C LYS A 138 -4.24 7.97 -20.08
N VAL A 139 -4.85 8.41 -18.97
CA VAL A 139 -5.83 9.50 -19.02
C VAL A 139 -5.20 10.78 -19.56
N PRO A 140 -5.93 11.58 -20.37
CA PRO A 140 -5.38 12.78 -20.99
C PRO A 140 -4.73 13.75 -20.00
N LEU A 141 -5.32 13.93 -18.82
CA LEU A 141 -4.75 14.77 -17.75
C LEU A 141 -3.37 14.31 -17.32
N LEU A 142 -3.18 12.98 -17.14
CA LEU A 142 -1.87 12.43 -16.73
C LEU A 142 -0.83 12.65 -17.83
N VAL A 143 -1.22 12.46 -19.09
CA VAL A 143 -0.31 12.73 -20.23
C VAL A 143 0.12 14.20 -20.26
N ASP A 144 -0.79 15.14 -20.00
CA ASP A 144 -0.46 16.57 -19.95
C ASP A 144 0.45 16.91 -18.77
N VAL A 145 0.18 16.34 -17.59
CA VAL A 145 1.04 16.51 -16.40
C VAL A 145 2.45 15.98 -16.70
N GLU A 146 2.60 14.79 -17.26
CA GLU A 146 3.91 14.22 -17.62
C GLU A 146 4.67 15.07 -18.63
N LYS A 147 3.96 15.62 -19.65
CA LYS A 147 4.59 16.54 -20.63
C LYS A 147 5.11 17.83 -19.97
N ILE A 148 4.29 18.43 -19.09
CA ILE A 148 4.69 19.64 -18.37
C ILE A 148 5.87 19.35 -17.46
N GLN A 149 5.87 18.24 -16.72
CA GLN A 149 6.96 17.82 -15.85
C GLN A 149 8.28 17.66 -16.61
N LYS A 150 8.26 16.95 -17.74
CA LYS A 150 9.45 16.77 -18.60
C LYS A 150 9.97 18.12 -19.08
N ARG A 151 9.09 19.00 -19.53
CA ARG A 151 9.46 20.35 -20.00
C ARG A 151 10.09 21.18 -18.90
N LEU A 152 9.50 21.17 -17.70
CA LEU A 152 9.95 21.97 -16.56
C LEU A 152 11.09 21.29 -15.76
N ARG A 153 11.47 20.06 -16.11
CA ARG A 153 12.48 19.25 -15.40
C ARG A 153 12.15 19.08 -13.91
N VAL A 154 10.89 18.75 -13.62
CA VAL A 154 10.39 18.49 -12.27
C VAL A 154 10.06 17.00 -12.18
N PRO A 155 10.98 16.13 -11.77
CA PRO A 155 10.70 14.70 -11.65
C PRO A 155 9.75 14.41 -10.49
N PHE A 156 8.91 13.39 -10.62
CA PHE A 156 8.20 12.82 -9.48
C PHE A 156 9.20 12.15 -8.54
N THR A 157 9.10 12.46 -7.27
CA THR A 157 9.93 11.85 -6.22
C THR A 157 9.09 11.73 -4.97
N ALA A 158 9.27 10.63 -4.22
CA ALA A 158 8.67 10.46 -2.91
C ALA A 158 9.37 11.31 -1.82
N GLU A 159 10.54 11.88 -2.15
CA GLU A 159 11.28 12.74 -1.22
C GLU A 159 10.70 14.17 -1.20
N ILE A 160 10.51 14.70 -0.01
CA ILE A 160 10.16 16.11 0.18
C ILE A 160 11.39 16.95 -0.16
N LYS A 161 11.27 17.81 -1.19
CA LYS A 161 12.34 18.73 -1.61
C LYS A 161 11.85 20.14 -1.55
N GLU A 162 12.55 20.98 -0.78
CA GLU A 162 12.32 22.41 -0.79
C GLU A 162 13.03 23.05 -1.99
N GLN A 163 12.32 23.87 -2.75
CA GLN A 163 12.88 24.64 -3.87
C GLN A 163 12.52 26.12 -3.73
N ILE A 164 13.54 26.97 -3.81
CA ILE A 164 13.33 28.41 -3.84
C ILE A 164 13.22 28.83 -5.31
N LEU A 165 12.07 29.39 -5.69
CA LEU A 165 11.77 29.84 -7.04
C LEU A 165 11.86 31.37 -7.14
N ASP A 166 12.59 31.86 -8.12
CA ASP A 166 12.62 33.30 -8.47
C ASP A 166 11.54 33.58 -9.52
N LEU A 167 10.38 34.07 -9.09
CA LEU A 167 9.23 34.31 -9.97
C LEU A 167 9.46 35.37 -11.07
N ARG A 168 10.57 36.07 -11.04
CA ARG A 168 10.96 36.98 -12.13
C ARG A 168 11.53 36.21 -13.34
N LYS A 169 11.94 34.96 -13.13
CA LYS A 169 12.43 34.08 -14.19
C LYS A 169 11.24 33.29 -14.79
N PRO A 170 11.07 33.30 -16.12
CA PRO A 170 9.94 32.64 -16.76
C PRO A 170 9.79 31.14 -16.38
N ASN A 171 10.88 30.39 -16.34
CA ASN A 171 10.86 28.96 -15.98
C ASN A 171 10.42 28.73 -14.52
N ASP A 172 10.85 29.56 -13.59
CA ASP A 172 10.49 29.41 -12.19
C ASP A 172 9.04 29.83 -11.94
N LEU A 173 8.55 30.83 -12.69
CA LEU A 173 7.15 31.21 -12.69
C LEU A 173 6.28 30.06 -13.23
N GLU A 174 6.66 29.42 -14.35
CA GLU A 174 5.92 28.26 -14.87
C GLU A 174 5.92 27.07 -13.90
N ARG A 175 7.04 26.81 -13.21
CA ARG A 175 7.10 25.79 -12.16
C ARG A 175 6.16 26.11 -11.00
N SER A 176 6.13 27.35 -10.54
CA SER A 176 5.23 27.80 -9.49
C SER A 176 3.77 27.60 -9.90
N ILE A 177 3.39 28.01 -11.11
CA ILE A 177 2.04 27.79 -11.65
C ILE A 177 1.70 26.29 -11.70
N PHE A 178 2.65 25.47 -12.13
CA PHE A 178 2.46 24.03 -12.19
C PHE A 178 2.21 23.42 -10.80
N PHE A 179 3.01 23.77 -9.79
CA PHE A 179 2.82 23.28 -8.42
C PHE A 179 1.47 23.72 -7.84
N HIS A 180 1.05 24.95 -8.04
CA HIS A 180 -0.26 25.41 -7.59
C HIS A 180 -1.41 24.65 -8.26
N ARG A 181 -1.27 24.30 -9.55
CA ARG A 181 -2.27 23.47 -10.25
C ARG A 181 -2.33 22.06 -9.69
N LEU A 182 -1.18 21.43 -9.36
CA LEU A 182 -1.15 20.13 -8.69
C LEU A 182 -1.83 20.20 -7.32
N GLN A 183 -1.54 21.25 -6.54
CA GLN A 183 -2.18 21.46 -5.25
C GLN A 183 -3.71 21.58 -5.35
N LEU A 184 -4.23 22.24 -6.38
CA LEU A 184 -5.70 22.31 -6.65
C LEU A 184 -6.29 20.95 -6.99
N LEU A 185 -5.50 20.04 -7.55
CA LEU A 185 -5.91 18.65 -7.83
C LEU A 185 -5.76 17.73 -6.62
N GLY A 186 -5.25 18.23 -5.50
CA GLY A 186 -5.01 17.45 -4.28
C GLY A 186 -3.74 16.57 -4.35
N ILE A 187 -2.77 16.96 -5.19
CA ILE A 187 -1.49 16.28 -5.39
C ILE A 187 -0.38 17.10 -4.74
#